data_84352e8a5151ccacc7c6cc5fd09ebf32
#
_entry.id   84352e8a5151ccacc7c6cc5fd09ebf32
#
_cell.length_a   1.000
_cell.length_b   1.000
_cell.length_c   1.000
_cell.angle_alpha   90.00
_cell.angle_beta   90.00
_cell.angle_gamma   90.00
#
_symmetry.space_group_name_H-M   'P 1'
#
loop_
_entity.id
_entity.type
_entity.pdbx_description
1 polymer ?
#
loop_
_entity_poly.entity_id
_entity_poly.type
_entity_poly.pdbx_seq_one_letter_code
_entity_poly.pdbx_strand_id
1 'polypeptide(L)'
;MKYHRGTLCTIFFIVLMGTTDLFAQKNEIGAGIGGTNYTGDIVREFGIRNTRPGGFLLYRRNFNDYFSLRGNLMFGGLHGSDTPPFDALAQQRDTSFSTFVIEFSALMEYHFLDYKKNINLLRWSPYFFLGAGVSYFSPHEEQTQSYSRTQPVIPLGLGFKYILNRELTLSAEAGIRKTFFDYIDNISDSELPVKNYEYGNRYDKDWYYFIGVSLSYTFWTIPCPYQFN
;
A
#
# COMPACT_ATOMS: atom_id res chain seq x y z
N MET A 1 35.07 5.18 -21.62
CA MET A 1 33.83 5.91 -21.29
C MET A 1 32.97 5.11 -20.26
N LYS A 2 33.51 4.84 -19.06
CA LYS A 2 32.84 4.02 -18.01
C LYS A 2 32.69 4.69 -16.64
N TYR A 3 33.10 5.95 -16.49
CA TYR A 3 33.17 6.62 -15.16
C TYR A 3 31.96 7.53 -14.78
N HIS A 4 31.01 7.78 -15.70
CA HIS A 4 29.94 8.76 -15.41
C HIS A 4 28.70 8.16 -14.71
N ARG A 5 28.51 6.85 -14.66
CA ARG A 5 27.31 6.26 -14.01
C ARG A 5 27.43 6.20 -12.48
N GLY A 6 28.64 5.98 -11.96
CA GLY A 6 28.86 5.95 -10.51
C GLY A 6 28.75 7.32 -9.86
N THR A 7 29.25 8.36 -10.52
CA THR A 7 29.24 9.73 -10.00
C THR A 7 27.82 10.32 -9.90
N LEU A 8 26.94 10.00 -10.86
CA LEU A 8 25.54 10.46 -10.84
C LEU A 8 24.74 9.85 -9.67
N CYS A 9 24.94 8.57 -9.38
CA CYS A 9 24.30 7.91 -8.23
C CYS A 9 24.79 8.48 -6.90
N THR A 10 26.09 8.80 -6.80
CA THR A 10 26.66 9.37 -5.57
C THR A 10 26.17 10.79 -5.33
N ILE A 11 26.05 11.61 -6.38
CA ILE A 11 25.49 12.97 -6.28
C ILE A 11 24.02 12.94 -5.90
N PHE A 12 23.23 12.02 -6.46
CA PHE A 12 21.82 11.84 -6.10
C PHE A 12 21.64 11.44 -4.64
N PHE A 13 22.52 10.58 -4.10
CA PHE A 13 22.51 10.16 -2.70
C PHE A 13 22.94 11.29 -1.75
N ILE A 14 23.90 12.14 -2.14
CA ILE A 14 24.38 13.29 -1.36
C ILE A 14 23.32 14.41 -1.31
N VAL A 15 22.61 14.67 -2.42
CA VAL A 15 21.50 15.62 -2.46
C VAL A 15 20.32 15.16 -1.58
N LEU A 16 20.09 13.85 -1.46
CA LEU A 16 19.05 13.30 -0.57
C LEU A 16 19.39 13.45 0.92
N MET A 17 20.69 13.53 1.27
CA MET A 17 21.17 13.72 2.66
C MET A 17 21.36 15.19 3.07
N GLY A 18 21.26 16.13 2.15
CA GLY A 18 21.73 17.51 2.31
C GLY A 18 20.73 18.55 2.85
N THR A 19 19.47 18.18 3.13
CA THR A 19 18.50 19.15 3.68
C THR A 19 18.14 18.80 5.11
N THR A 20 19.06 18.99 6.04
CA THR A 20 18.74 19.03 7.47
C THR A 20 18.27 20.45 7.84
N ASP A 21 17.09 20.83 7.36
CA ASP A 21 16.45 22.02 7.90
C ASP A 21 15.98 21.74 9.33
N LEU A 22 16.38 22.65 10.21
CA LEU A 22 16.18 22.68 11.66
C LEU A 22 14.71 22.90 12.09
N PHE A 23 13.75 22.29 11.40
CA PHE A 23 12.40 22.22 11.91
C PHE A 23 12.28 21.00 12.83
N ALA A 24 11.64 21.17 13.98
CA ALA A 24 11.31 20.10 14.91
C ALA A 24 10.53 19.00 14.14
N GLN A 25 11.26 18.05 13.55
CA GLN A 25 10.70 17.03 12.69
C GLN A 25 9.91 16.05 13.54
N LYS A 26 8.63 15.99 13.30
CA LYS A 26 7.74 15.01 13.91
C LYS A 26 7.83 13.71 13.12
N ASN A 27 8.44 12.72 13.71
CA ASN A 27 8.46 11.38 13.17
C ASN A 27 7.43 10.51 13.87
N GLU A 28 6.79 9.63 13.15
CA GLU A 28 5.79 8.73 13.68
C GLU A 28 6.13 7.29 13.28
N ILE A 29 5.91 6.37 14.21
CA ILE A 29 5.93 4.94 13.96
C ILE A 29 4.56 4.38 14.35
N GLY A 30 4.06 3.44 13.60
CA GLY A 30 2.74 2.89 13.91
C GLY A 30 2.53 1.52 13.32
N ALA A 31 1.43 0.93 13.75
CA ALA A 31 0.94 -0.34 13.23
C ALA A 31 -0.57 -0.28 13.01
N GLY A 32 -1.03 -1.04 12.04
CA GLY A 32 -2.45 -1.11 11.69
C GLY A 32 -2.88 -2.53 11.37
N ILE A 33 -4.18 -2.74 11.50
CA ILE A 33 -4.86 -3.97 11.13
C ILE A 33 -6.07 -3.65 10.27
N GLY A 34 -6.46 -4.59 9.41
CA GLY A 34 -7.60 -4.39 8.52
C GLY A 34 -7.91 -5.61 7.70
N GLY A 35 -8.63 -5.38 6.63
CA GLY A 35 -8.99 -6.40 5.64
C GLY A 35 -8.41 -6.06 4.28
N THR A 36 -7.91 -7.09 3.62
CA THR A 36 -7.53 -7.07 2.20
C THR A 36 -8.63 -7.69 1.37
N ASN A 37 -8.84 -7.17 0.18
CA ASN A 37 -9.81 -7.69 -0.77
C ASN A 37 -9.22 -7.64 -2.18
N TYR A 38 -9.66 -8.51 -3.05
CA TYR A 38 -9.22 -8.63 -4.43
C TYR A 38 -10.38 -8.37 -5.39
N THR A 39 -10.08 -7.73 -6.51
CA THR A 39 -11.00 -7.61 -7.65
C THR A 39 -10.21 -7.77 -8.94
N GLY A 40 -10.64 -8.67 -9.80
CA GLY A 40 -10.05 -9.04 -11.06
C GLY A 40 -10.94 -10.04 -11.80
N ASP A 41 -10.36 -10.93 -12.58
CA ASP A 41 -11.09 -11.84 -13.47
C ASP A 41 -12.00 -12.85 -12.74
N ILE A 42 -11.62 -13.29 -11.53
CA ILE A 42 -12.42 -14.23 -10.73
C ILE A 42 -13.48 -13.49 -9.93
N VAL A 43 -13.16 -12.33 -9.38
CA VAL A 43 -14.05 -11.56 -8.50
C VAL A 43 -14.24 -10.17 -9.07
N ARG A 44 -15.40 -9.93 -9.71
CA ARG A 44 -15.71 -8.64 -10.35
C ARG A 44 -16.24 -7.58 -9.38
N GLU A 45 -16.71 -7.98 -8.21
CA GLU A 45 -17.30 -7.07 -7.24
C GLU A 45 -16.61 -7.17 -5.88
N PHE A 46 -16.49 -6.02 -5.20
CA PHE A 46 -16.03 -5.97 -3.83
C PHE A 46 -17.00 -6.73 -2.93
N GLY A 47 -16.56 -7.85 -2.36
CA GLY A 47 -17.37 -8.70 -1.51
C GLY A 47 -16.76 -8.94 -0.13
N ILE A 48 -17.55 -8.78 0.93
CA ILE A 48 -17.09 -9.01 2.32
C ILE A 48 -16.61 -10.47 2.50
N ARG A 49 -17.17 -11.43 1.77
CA ARG A 49 -16.79 -12.85 1.85
C ARG A 49 -15.36 -13.12 1.42
N ASN A 50 -14.83 -12.32 0.49
CA ASN A 50 -13.48 -12.45 -0.04
C ASN A 50 -12.46 -11.64 0.77
N THR A 51 -12.91 -10.95 1.82
CA THR A 51 -12.02 -10.17 2.68
C THR A 51 -11.21 -11.09 3.58
N ARG A 52 -9.89 -10.92 3.55
CA ARG A 52 -8.94 -11.63 4.41
C ARG A 52 -8.27 -10.65 5.37
N PRO A 53 -7.85 -11.13 6.55
CA PRO A 53 -7.14 -10.27 7.49
C PRO A 53 -5.79 -9.82 6.91
N GLY A 54 -5.42 -8.60 7.23
CA GLY A 54 -4.14 -8.02 6.90
C GLY A 54 -3.72 -7.00 7.95
N GLY A 55 -2.48 -6.57 7.85
CA GLY A 55 -1.93 -5.56 8.72
C GLY A 55 -0.79 -4.80 8.05
N PHE A 56 -0.33 -3.74 8.70
CA PHE A 56 0.81 -2.98 8.21
C PHE A 56 1.57 -2.32 9.35
N LEU A 57 2.84 -2.08 9.09
CA LEU A 57 3.72 -1.22 9.87
C LEU A 57 3.99 0.04 9.08
N LEU A 58 4.09 1.16 9.75
CA LEU A 58 4.38 2.44 9.11
C LEU A 58 5.46 3.22 9.85
N TYR A 59 6.26 3.93 9.07
CA TYR A 59 7.10 5.02 9.52
C TYR A 59 6.73 6.26 8.74
N ARG A 60 6.40 7.35 9.42
CA ARG A 60 5.98 8.61 8.80
C ARG A 60 6.88 9.75 9.24
N ARG A 61 7.32 10.53 8.27
CA ARG A 61 8.02 11.80 8.46
C ARG A 61 7.12 12.93 8.02
N ASN A 62 6.77 13.80 8.95
CA ASN A 62 5.95 14.97 8.69
C ASN A 62 6.86 16.13 8.26
N PHE A 63 6.74 16.61 7.02
CA PHE A 63 7.52 17.74 6.53
C PHE A 63 6.91 19.06 6.99
N ASN A 64 5.59 19.16 6.92
CA ASN A 64 4.81 20.30 7.39
C ASN A 64 3.42 19.84 7.85
N ASP A 65 2.53 20.80 8.11
CA ASP A 65 1.19 20.51 8.60
C ASP A 65 0.31 19.77 7.60
N TYR A 66 0.60 19.90 6.29
CA TYR A 66 -0.19 19.33 5.20
C TYR A 66 0.45 18.12 4.54
N PHE A 67 1.79 18.02 4.47
CA PHE A 67 2.49 16.97 3.76
C PHE A 67 3.29 16.07 4.68
N SER A 68 3.19 14.78 4.42
CA SER A 68 3.99 13.75 5.10
C SER A 68 4.45 12.70 4.10
N LEU A 69 5.62 12.12 4.33
CA LEU A 69 6.10 10.93 3.63
C LEU A 69 5.97 9.74 4.56
N ARG A 70 5.35 8.66 4.08
CA ARG A 70 5.16 7.42 4.82
C ARG A 70 5.84 6.26 4.11
N GLY A 71 6.76 5.57 4.79
CA GLY A 71 7.17 4.22 4.45
C GLY A 71 6.17 3.23 5.05
N ASN A 72 5.72 2.27 4.27
CA ASN A 72 4.69 1.32 4.65
C ASN A 72 5.11 -0.10 4.32
N LEU A 73 4.97 -1.03 5.26
CA LEU A 73 5.14 -2.45 5.07
C LEU A 73 3.81 -3.13 5.38
N MET A 74 3.10 -3.56 4.33
CA MET A 74 1.80 -4.23 4.45
C MET A 74 1.95 -5.72 4.21
N PHE A 75 1.14 -6.50 4.90
CA PHE A 75 1.00 -7.95 4.72
C PHE A 75 -0.46 -8.36 4.85
N GLY A 76 -0.87 -9.34 4.06
CA GLY A 76 -2.26 -9.82 4.09
C GLY A 76 -2.50 -10.99 3.16
N GLY A 77 -3.67 -11.61 3.29
CA GLY A 77 -4.14 -12.64 2.38
C GLY A 77 -5.02 -12.02 1.29
N LEU A 78 -4.92 -12.52 0.07
CA LEU A 78 -5.87 -12.26 -1.01
C LEU A 78 -6.59 -13.56 -1.33
N HIS A 79 -7.89 -13.49 -1.54
CA HIS A 79 -8.72 -14.66 -1.84
C HIS A 79 -9.78 -14.30 -2.87
N GLY A 80 -9.96 -15.17 -3.82
CA GLY A 80 -11.07 -15.11 -4.76
C GLY A 80 -11.66 -16.49 -4.96
N SER A 81 -12.98 -16.55 -5.18
CA SER A 81 -13.71 -17.77 -5.47
C SER A 81 -14.86 -17.48 -6.42
N ASP A 82 -15.06 -18.37 -7.38
CA ASP A 82 -16.21 -18.37 -8.29
C ASP A 82 -17.52 -18.81 -7.60
N THR A 83 -17.49 -19.22 -6.34
CA THR A 83 -18.67 -19.70 -5.61
C THR A 83 -19.22 -18.63 -4.64
N PRO A 84 -20.49 -18.15 -4.80
CA PRO A 84 -21.47 -18.52 -5.82
C PRO A 84 -21.15 -17.93 -7.19
N PRO A 85 -21.37 -18.69 -8.29
CA PRO A 85 -21.01 -18.24 -9.62
C PRO A 85 -21.87 -17.02 -10.02
N PHE A 86 -21.25 -16.00 -10.61
CA PHE A 86 -21.96 -14.81 -11.07
C PHE A 86 -22.43 -14.94 -12.53
N ASP A 87 -21.83 -15.85 -13.31
CA ASP A 87 -22.24 -16.17 -14.68
C ASP A 87 -22.02 -17.66 -15.02
N ALA A 88 -22.39 -18.04 -16.24
CA ALA A 88 -22.27 -19.42 -16.73
C ALA A 88 -20.81 -19.89 -16.85
N LEU A 89 -19.86 -18.96 -17.06
CA LEU A 89 -18.43 -19.26 -17.13
C LEU A 89 -17.87 -19.55 -15.73
N ALA A 90 -18.21 -18.73 -14.73
CA ALA A 90 -17.85 -18.96 -13.34
C ALA A 90 -18.39 -20.28 -12.81
N GLN A 91 -19.62 -20.68 -13.24
CA GLN A 91 -20.22 -21.96 -12.87
C GLN A 91 -19.44 -23.17 -13.42
N GLN A 92 -18.81 -23.04 -14.57
CA GLN A 92 -18.04 -24.13 -15.18
C GLN A 92 -16.59 -24.16 -14.70
N ARG A 93 -16.02 -22.99 -14.33
CA ARG A 93 -14.64 -22.86 -13.86
C ARG A 93 -14.47 -23.35 -12.43
N ASP A 94 -15.41 -23.03 -11.54
CA ASP A 94 -15.44 -23.39 -10.09
C ASP A 94 -14.05 -23.34 -9.43
N THR A 95 -13.34 -22.23 -9.67
CA THR A 95 -11.95 -22.05 -9.25
C THR A 95 -11.91 -21.12 -8.04
N SER A 96 -10.96 -21.37 -7.15
CA SER A 96 -10.64 -20.49 -6.03
C SER A 96 -9.14 -20.38 -5.88
N PHE A 97 -8.66 -19.22 -5.46
CA PHE A 97 -7.24 -19.00 -5.17
C PHE A 97 -7.05 -18.37 -3.79
N SER A 98 -5.88 -18.59 -3.23
CA SER A 98 -5.42 -17.93 -2.02
C SER A 98 -3.95 -17.55 -2.16
N THR A 99 -3.66 -16.27 -2.05
CA THR A 99 -2.33 -15.71 -2.23
C THR A 99 -1.98 -14.84 -1.03
N PHE A 100 -0.80 -15.01 -0.46
CA PHE A 100 -0.27 -14.10 0.55
C PHE A 100 0.51 -12.98 -0.12
N VAL A 101 0.30 -11.73 0.30
CA VAL A 101 0.97 -10.54 -0.23
C VAL A 101 1.79 -9.85 0.86
N ILE A 102 3.00 -9.44 0.49
CA ILE A 102 3.83 -8.51 1.26
C ILE A 102 4.12 -7.33 0.35
N GLU A 103 3.78 -6.12 0.78
CA GLU A 103 4.00 -4.87 0.05
C GLU A 103 4.93 -3.96 0.84
N PHE A 104 5.98 -3.47 0.19
CA PHE A 104 6.76 -2.34 0.67
C PHE A 104 6.50 -1.13 -0.22
N SER A 105 6.06 -0.01 0.36
CA SER A 105 5.69 1.17 -0.39
C SER A 105 6.12 2.47 0.29
N ALA A 106 6.37 3.49 -0.55
CA ALA A 106 6.60 4.86 -0.12
C ALA A 106 5.41 5.72 -0.59
N LEU A 107 4.75 6.37 0.36
CA LEU A 107 3.50 7.07 0.16
C LEU A 107 3.65 8.55 0.54
N MET A 108 3.25 9.46 -0.33
CA MET A 108 3.05 10.86 -0.01
C MET A 108 1.62 11.02 0.51
N GLU A 109 1.47 11.66 1.67
CA GLU A 109 0.19 11.98 2.27
C GLU A 109 -0.05 13.49 2.22
N TYR A 110 -1.25 13.88 1.81
CA TYR A 110 -1.74 15.25 1.87
C TYR A 110 -2.91 15.35 2.84
N HIS A 111 -2.76 16.17 3.87
CA HIS A 111 -3.79 16.42 4.89
C HIS A 111 -4.57 17.67 4.50
N PHE A 112 -5.89 17.57 4.48
CA PHE A 112 -6.75 18.67 4.07
C PHE A 112 -6.91 19.75 5.13
N LEU A 113 -6.69 19.40 6.41
CA LEU A 113 -6.86 20.30 7.54
C LEU A 113 -5.58 20.40 8.35
N ASP A 114 -5.33 21.59 8.91
CA ASP A 114 -4.19 21.90 9.77
C ASP A 114 -4.43 21.43 11.22
N TYR A 115 -4.53 20.11 11.41
CA TYR A 115 -4.84 19.47 12.68
C TYR A 115 -3.61 19.33 13.62
N LYS A 116 -2.40 19.51 13.08
CA LYS A 116 -1.15 19.35 13.84
C LYS A 116 -0.74 20.59 14.61
N LYS A 117 -1.18 21.77 14.17
CA LYS A 117 -0.76 23.07 14.72
C LYS A 117 -1.38 23.37 16.06
N ASN A 118 -2.68 23.15 16.20
CA ASN A 118 -3.39 23.40 17.46
C ASN A 118 -4.40 22.30 17.77
N ILE A 119 -3.95 21.33 18.56
CA ILE A 119 -4.73 20.15 18.96
C ILE A 119 -6.00 20.53 19.73
N ASN A 120 -6.03 21.69 20.40
CA ASN A 120 -7.20 22.14 21.16
C ASN A 120 -8.33 22.63 20.26
N LEU A 121 -8.00 23.12 19.05
CA LEU A 121 -8.98 23.61 18.09
C LEU A 121 -9.44 22.53 17.13
N LEU A 122 -8.50 21.73 16.61
CA LEU A 122 -8.79 20.73 15.62
C LEU A 122 -7.94 19.48 15.86
N ARG A 123 -8.58 18.33 16.02
CA ARG A 123 -7.92 17.05 16.32
C ARG A 123 -7.96 16.05 15.19
N TRP A 124 -8.57 16.38 14.06
CA TRP A 124 -8.79 15.45 12.98
C TRP A 124 -8.50 16.06 11.62
N SER A 125 -8.17 15.22 10.67
CA SER A 125 -8.05 15.60 9.26
C SER A 125 -8.33 14.42 8.37
N PRO A 126 -9.13 14.57 7.32
CA PRO A 126 -9.09 13.66 6.20
C PRO A 126 -7.75 13.83 5.48
N TYR A 127 -7.29 12.79 4.84
CA TYR A 127 -6.08 12.82 4.03
C TYR A 127 -6.21 11.94 2.79
N PHE A 128 -5.49 12.30 1.77
CA PHE A 128 -5.27 11.52 0.58
C PHE A 128 -3.83 10.99 0.59
N PHE A 129 -3.61 9.80 0.07
CA PHE A 129 -2.28 9.27 -0.13
C PHE A 129 -2.12 8.66 -1.52
N LEU A 130 -0.92 8.82 -2.06
CA LEU A 130 -0.48 8.25 -3.33
C LEU A 130 1.00 7.88 -3.22
N GLY A 131 1.39 6.79 -3.85
CA GLY A 131 2.79 6.39 -3.83
C GLY A 131 3.17 5.34 -4.84
N ALA A 132 4.33 4.76 -4.60
CA ALA A 132 4.86 3.66 -5.37
C ALA A 132 5.43 2.60 -4.42
N GLY A 133 5.38 1.35 -4.83
CA GLY A 133 5.86 0.25 -4.03
C GLY A 133 6.15 -0.99 -4.86
N VAL A 134 6.52 -2.02 -4.14
CA VAL A 134 6.79 -3.35 -4.67
C VAL A 134 6.04 -4.35 -3.82
N SER A 135 5.28 -5.23 -4.45
CA SER A 135 4.56 -6.32 -3.80
C SER A 135 5.16 -7.66 -4.18
N TYR A 136 5.32 -8.51 -3.19
CA TYR A 136 5.68 -9.91 -3.35
C TYR A 136 4.45 -10.77 -3.11
N PHE A 137 4.08 -11.59 -4.10
CA PHE A 137 2.95 -12.51 -4.07
C PHE A 137 3.43 -13.94 -3.85
N SER A 138 2.85 -14.61 -2.86
CA SER A 138 3.13 -16.02 -2.54
C SER A 138 1.83 -16.82 -2.68
N PRO A 139 1.54 -17.38 -3.86
CA PRO A 139 0.41 -18.27 -4.06
C PRO A 139 0.53 -19.51 -3.18
N HIS A 140 -0.59 -20.00 -2.67
CA HIS A 140 -0.64 -21.23 -1.88
C HIS A 140 -0.65 -22.47 -2.76
N GLU A 141 -1.04 -22.30 -4.02
CA GLU A 141 -1.08 -23.36 -5.04
C GLU A 141 0.19 -23.36 -5.89
N GLU A 142 0.50 -24.49 -6.51
CA GLU A 142 1.64 -24.61 -7.43
C GLU A 142 1.44 -23.69 -8.63
N GLN A 143 2.51 -22.99 -9.02
CA GLN A 143 2.49 -22.11 -10.18
C GLN A 143 2.33 -22.90 -11.47
N THR A 144 1.30 -22.61 -12.24
CA THR A 144 1.07 -23.19 -13.57
C THR A 144 2.09 -22.69 -14.59
N GLN A 145 2.64 -21.47 -14.38
CA GLN A 145 3.67 -20.87 -15.23
C GLN A 145 4.76 -20.16 -14.41
N SER A 146 5.96 -20.02 -14.99
CA SER A 146 7.08 -19.31 -14.36
C SER A 146 6.96 -17.80 -14.58
N TYR A 147 6.52 -17.07 -13.58
CA TYR A 147 6.46 -15.60 -13.58
C TYR A 147 7.16 -15.00 -12.35
N SER A 148 7.51 -13.71 -12.43
CA SER A 148 8.13 -13.01 -11.30
C SER A 148 7.09 -12.73 -10.21
N ARG A 149 7.31 -13.25 -9.01
CA ARG A 149 6.46 -13.01 -7.84
C ARG A 149 6.53 -11.59 -7.30
N THR A 150 7.52 -10.82 -7.74
CA THR A 150 7.76 -9.45 -7.30
C THR A 150 7.28 -8.47 -8.35
N GLN A 151 6.33 -7.62 -8.02
CA GLN A 151 5.67 -6.73 -8.97
C GLN A 151 5.60 -5.29 -8.45
N PRO A 152 5.79 -4.28 -9.32
CA PRO A 152 5.55 -2.89 -8.96
C PRO A 152 4.06 -2.65 -8.72
N VAL A 153 3.77 -1.77 -7.76
CA VAL A 153 2.39 -1.37 -7.42
C VAL A 153 2.30 0.14 -7.21
N ILE A 154 1.13 0.69 -7.49
CA ILE A 154 0.79 2.08 -7.21
C ILE A 154 -0.33 2.09 -6.18
N PRO A 155 -0.01 2.26 -4.89
CA PRO A 155 -1.00 2.47 -3.84
C PRO A 155 -1.56 3.88 -3.91
N LEU A 156 -2.88 4.01 -3.79
CA LEU A 156 -3.57 5.29 -3.63
C LEU A 156 -4.81 5.10 -2.76
N GLY A 157 -5.22 6.15 -2.05
CA GLY A 157 -6.40 6.05 -1.21
C GLY A 157 -6.67 7.28 -0.38
N LEU A 158 -7.68 7.12 0.46
CA LEU A 158 -8.17 8.15 1.38
C LEU A 158 -8.11 7.62 2.81
N GLY A 159 -7.96 8.51 3.74
CA GLY A 159 -8.04 8.16 5.14
C GLY A 159 -8.47 9.34 6.01
N PHE A 160 -8.63 9.02 7.28
CA PHE A 160 -9.03 9.96 8.31
C PHE A 160 -8.11 9.76 9.52
N LYS A 161 -7.57 10.86 10.04
CA LYS A 161 -6.72 10.86 11.24
C LYS A 161 -7.41 11.59 12.37
N TYR A 162 -7.23 11.06 13.58
CA TYR A 162 -7.69 11.67 14.81
C TYR A 162 -6.59 11.62 15.88
N ILE A 163 -6.20 12.78 16.38
CA ILE A 163 -5.19 12.89 17.44
C ILE A 163 -5.86 12.58 18.78
N LEU A 164 -5.48 11.45 19.39
CA LEU A 164 -5.95 11.07 20.72
C LEU A 164 -5.29 11.93 21.80
N ASN A 165 -3.97 12.10 21.71
CA ASN A 165 -3.17 12.95 22.55
C ASN A 165 -1.94 13.49 21.78
N ARG A 166 -1.00 14.17 22.46
CA ARG A 166 0.19 14.76 21.80
C ARG A 166 1.09 13.75 21.11
N GLU A 167 1.02 12.49 21.48
CA GLU A 167 1.90 11.43 21.01
C GLU A 167 1.17 10.38 20.17
N LEU A 168 -0.12 10.15 20.41
CA LEU A 168 -0.89 9.08 19.79
C LEU A 168 -1.90 9.62 18.78
N THR A 169 -1.86 9.06 17.58
CA THR A 169 -2.79 9.33 16.49
C THR A 169 -3.46 8.04 16.04
N LEU A 170 -4.79 8.04 16.05
CA LEU A 170 -5.61 6.98 15.45
C LEU A 170 -5.87 7.35 13.99
N SER A 171 -5.79 6.37 13.08
CA SER A 171 -6.11 6.58 11.67
C SER A 171 -7.00 5.47 11.16
N ALA A 172 -7.91 5.81 10.25
CA ALA A 172 -8.64 4.86 9.43
C ALA A 172 -8.34 5.14 7.97
N GLU A 173 -8.13 4.12 7.16
CA GLU A 173 -7.80 4.30 5.75
C GLU A 173 -8.47 3.24 4.87
N ALA A 174 -8.78 3.66 3.65
CA ALA A 174 -9.19 2.80 2.55
C ALA A 174 -8.35 3.13 1.33
N GLY A 175 -7.73 2.13 0.75
CA GLY A 175 -6.84 2.31 -0.39
C GLY A 175 -6.91 1.17 -1.37
N ILE A 176 -6.68 1.54 -2.62
CA ILE A 176 -6.57 0.62 -3.74
C ILE A 176 -5.11 0.53 -4.17
N ARG A 177 -4.73 -0.61 -4.70
CA ARG A 177 -3.39 -0.91 -5.22
C ARG A 177 -3.55 -1.36 -6.66
N LYS A 178 -3.07 -0.53 -7.57
CA LYS A 178 -3.00 -0.90 -8.97
C LYS A 178 -1.74 -1.72 -9.19
N THR A 179 -1.91 -2.94 -9.67
CA THR A 179 -0.80 -3.76 -10.15
C THR A 179 -0.64 -3.59 -11.66
N PHE A 180 0.51 -3.98 -12.18
CA PHE A 180 0.76 -4.05 -13.63
C PHE A 180 0.82 -5.49 -14.12
N PHE A 181 0.28 -6.40 -13.32
CA PHE A 181 0.39 -7.84 -13.41
C PHE A 181 -0.99 -8.48 -13.44
N ASP A 182 -1.14 -9.57 -14.17
CA ASP A 182 -2.38 -10.24 -14.53
C ASP A 182 -2.44 -11.69 -14.02
N TYR A 183 -1.59 -12.04 -13.06
CA TYR A 183 -1.47 -13.41 -12.54
C TYR A 183 -1.60 -13.48 -11.01
N ILE A 184 -2.29 -12.53 -10.38
CA ILE A 184 -2.54 -12.60 -8.94
C ILE A 184 -3.45 -13.78 -8.62
N ASP A 185 -4.37 -14.09 -9.53
CA ASP A 185 -5.33 -15.19 -9.45
C ASP A 185 -4.79 -16.53 -10.00
N ASN A 186 -3.51 -16.56 -10.46
CA ASN A 186 -2.86 -17.74 -11.04
C ASN A 186 -3.55 -18.32 -12.29
N ILE A 187 -4.40 -17.55 -12.95
CA ILE A 187 -5.00 -17.94 -14.24
C ILE A 187 -4.05 -17.52 -15.36
N SER A 188 -3.63 -18.46 -16.18
CA SER A 188 -2.73 -18.17 -17.30
C SER A 188 -3.50 -17.76 -18.55
N ASP A 189 -3.04 -16.68 -19.18
CA ASP A 189 -3.33 -16.35 -20.58
C ASP A 189 -2.73 -17.44 -21.47
N SER A 190 -3.48 -18.47 -21.81
CA SER A 190 -3.02 -19.42 -22.83
C SER A 190 -3.06 -18.72 -24.19
N GLU A 191 -1.91 -18.58 -24.87
CA GLU A 191 -1.80 -18.04 -26.23
C GLU A 191 -2.58 -18.84 -27.30
N LEU A 192 -3.16 -19.96 -26.92
CA LEU A 192 -3.99 -20.76 -27.80
C LEU A 192 -5.46 -20.51 -27.47
N PRO A 193 -6.33 -20.27 -28.50
CA PRO A 193 -7.76 -20.21 -28.30
C PRO A 193 -8.30 -21.64 -28.07
N VAL A 194 -7.80 -22.30 -27.06
CA VAL A 194 -8.36 -23.54 -26.58
C VAL A 194 -9.62 -23.18 -25.83
N LYS A 195 -10.76 -23.64 -26.31
CA LYS A 195 -12.10 -23.43 -25.75
C LYS A 195 -12.31 -23.96 -24.32
N ASN A 196 -11.29 -24.08 -23.53
CA ASN A 196 -11.34 -24.56 -22.15
C ASN A 196 -11.14 -23.36 -21.21
N TYR A 197 -12.19 -22.57 -21.05
CA TYR A 197 -12.60 -21.79 -19.86
C TYR A 197 -11.54 -21.04 -19.00
N GLU A 198 -10.29 -20.97 -19.40
CA GLU A 198 -9.20 -20.23 -18.75
C GLU A 198 -9.03 -18.82 -19.36
N TYR A 199 -10.12 -18.07 -19.52
CA TYR A 199 -10.06 -16.73 -20.07
C TYR A 199 -9.93 -15.68 -18.95
N GLY A 200 -8.70 -15.16 -18.75
CA GLY A 200 -8.44 -13.85 -18.17
C GLY A 200 -8.53 -12.77 -19.26
N ASN A 201 -8.92 -11.57 -18.89
CA ASN A 201 -8.87 -10.42 -19.80
C ASN A 201 -7.51 -9.73 -19.65
N ARG A 202 -6.57 -9.95 -20.58
CA ARG A 202 -5.23 -9.36 -20.61
C ARG A 202 -5.16 -7.83 -20.45
N TYR A 203 -6.27 -7.14 -20.63
CA TYR A 203 -6.38 -5.69 -20.50
C TYR A 203 -6.94 -5.24 -19.15
N ASP A 204 -7.53 -6.14 -18.37
CA ASP A 204 -8.12 -5.87 -17.06
C ASP A 204 -7.13 -6.30 -15.99
N LYS A 205 -6.23 -5.37 -15.63
CA LYS A 205 -5.17 -5.61 -14.66
C LYS A 205 -5.74 -5.72 -13.27
N ASP A 206 -5.25 -6.66 -12.50
CA ASP A 206 -5.67 -6.95 -11.13
C ASP A 206 -5.53 -5.77 -10.18
N TRP A 207 -6.53 -5.61 -9.34
CA TRP A 207 -6.57 -4.62 -8.29
C TRP A 207 -6.75 -5.29 -6.95
N TYR A 208 -6.10 -4.79 -5.92
CA TYR A 208 -6.42 -5.20 -4.57
C TYR A 208 -6.62 -3.99 -3.66
N TYR A 209 -7.40 -4.21 -2.62
CA TYR A 209 -7.87 -3.18 -1.71
C TYR A 209 -7.39 -3.50 -0.31
N PHE A 210 -7.21 -2.46 0.47
CA PHE A 210 -6.98 -2.56 1.91
C PHE A 210 -7.84 -1.53 2.62
N ILE A 211 -8.58 -1.98 3.63
CA ILE A 211 -9.35 -1.11 4.52
C ILE A 211 -8.95 -1.47 5.94
N GLY A 212 -8.55 -0.48 6.73
CA GLY A 212 -8.07 -0.75 8.07
C GLY A 212 -7.96 0.46 8.97
N VAL A 213 -7.54 0.17 10.20
CA VAL A 213 -7.29 1.17 11.23
C VAL A 213 -5.87 1.00 11.74
N SER A 214 -5.26 2.11 12.16
CA SER A 214 -3.89 2.11 12.69
C SER A 214 -3.75 3.06 13.86
N LEU A 215 -2.79 2.74 14.73
CA LEU A 215 -2.35 3.59 15.81
C LEU A 215 -0.89 3.95 15.57
N SER A 216 -0.57 5.25 15.60
CA SER A 216 0.79 5.74 15.46
C SER A 216 1.22 6.54 16.68
N TYR A 217 2.51 6.41 17.03
CA TYR A 217 3.19 7.15 18.08
C TYR A 217 4.11 8.18 17.46
N THR A 218 3.94 9.44 17.85
CA THR A 218 4.73 10.58 17.38
C THR A 218 5.85 10.85 18.36
N PHE A 219 7.09 10.88 17.89
CA PHE A 219 8.25 11.28 18.68
C PHE A 219 8.88 12.55 18.10
N TRP A 220 9.37 13.39 19.01
CA TRP A 220 9.89 14.70 18.70
C TRP A 220 11.41 14.66 18.83
N THR A 221 12.11 15.09 17.79
CA THR A 221 13.54 15.41 17.92
C THR A 221 13.64 16.90 18.19
N ILE A 222 13.86 17.29 19.44
CA ILE A 222 14.14 18.68 19.81
C ILE A 222 15.66 18.85 19.70
N PRO A 223 16.19 19.69 18.77
CA PRO A 223 17.60 20.05 18.80
C PRO A 223 17.86 20.84 20.10
N CYS A 224 18.83 20.38 20.90
CA CYS A 224 19.26 21.16 22.06
C CYS A 224 19.69 22.54 21.60
N PRO A 225 19.20 23.63 22.21
CA PRO A 225 19.70 24.96 21.91
C PRO A 225 21.20 24.98 22.18
N TYR A 226 22.01 25.48 21.24
CA TYR A 226 23.42 25.73 21.46
C TYR A 226 23.56 26.62 22.69
N GLN A 227 24.22 26.12 23.73
CA GLN A 227 24.63 26.97 24.83
C GLN A 227 25.71 27.91 24.24
N PHE A 228 25.36 29.18 24.10
CA PHE A 228 26.36 30.23 23.88
C PHE A 228 27.15 30.36 25.19
N ASN A 229 28.43 29.96 25.17
CA ASN A 229 29.43 30.37 26.15
C ASN A 229 29.88 31.77 25.85
#